data_b2588c63cbbd031e17b2e9aad238be47
#
_entry.id   b2588c63cbbd031e17b2e9aad238be47
#
_cell.length_a   1.000
_cell.length_b   1.000
_cell.length_c   1.000
_cell.angle_alpha   90.00
_cell.angle_beta   90.00
_cell.angle_gamma   90.00
#
_symmetry.space_group_name_H-M   'P 1'
#
loop_
_entity.id
_entity.type
_entity.pdbx_description
1 polymer ?
#
loop_
_entity_poly.entity_id
_entity_poly.type
_entity_poly.pdbx_seq_one_letter_code
_entity_poly.pdbx_strand_id
1 'polypeptide(L)'
;QSVLRLFDAGTFNILQQEADQLVDTFNSFYAGQGLRLQAPCPQRWYLVLEQPPGLATTPLLSVGGQDIDACLPQGGDAADWHRLLNEVQMLFHEHAVNVQRDQRGEPAINSLWLWGGGVSPDALASDVSRIVTDHELGLGLAQLSGIPRLDVPTGIDELLPLVADGLTLVVNDTLAAATQYGDVDRWLEGLRELEEAWFTPLLGAIKQGKLDRLEIDPCHGTRFRLTRRRLQYFWKRDRAFEAGCKIRR
;
A
#
# COMPACT_ATOMS: atom_id res chain seq x y z
N GLN A 1 20.66 18.24 -16.85
CA GLN A 1 20.46 17.64 -15.51
C GLN A 1 19.90 16.26 -15.72
N SER A 2 20.59 15.24 -15.20
CA SER A 2 20.08 13.86 -15.20
C SER A 2 18.94 13.80 -14.14
N VAL A 3 17.73 13.53 -14.59
CA VAL A 3 16.59 13.32 -13.68
C VAL A 3 16.72 11.91 -13.12
N LEU A 4 16.87 11.80 -11.82
CA LEU A 4 16.90 10.52 -11.11
C LEU A 4 15.45 10.01 -10.96
N ARG A 5 15.17 8.83 -11.51
CA ARG A 5 13.84 8.22 -11.46
C ARG A 5 13.84 6.98 -10.57
N LEU A 6 12.80 6.85 -9.75
CA LEU A 6 12.56 5.67 -8.95
C LEU A 6 11.73 4.65 -9.76
N PHE A 7 12.26 3.44 -9.89
CA PHE A 7 11.54 2.26 -10.34
C PHE A 7 11.35 1.37 -9.12
N ASP A 8 10.12 1.23 -8.68
CA ASP A 8 9.83 0.39 -7.52
C ASP A 8 9.69 -1.10 -7.89
N ALA A 9 9.71 -1.94 -6.86
CA ALA A 9 9.60 -3.39 -6.99
C ALA A 9 8.26 -3.88 -7.58
N GLY A 10 7.28 -3.01 -7.81
CA GLY A 10 6.05 -3.32 -8.54
C GLY A 10 6.23 -3.28 -10.05
N THR A 11 7.32 -2.69 -10.56
CA THR A 11 7.57 -2.55 -12.00
C THR A 11 8.40 -3.68 -12.60
N PHE A 12 9.05 -4.49 -11.78
CA PHE A 12 9.87 -5.63 -12.21
C PHE A 12 9.83 -6.77 -11.18
N ASN A 13 10.12 -7.98 -11.63
CA ASN A 13 10.10 -9.14 -10.76
C ASN A 13 11.38 -9.23 -9.92
N ILE A 14 11.20 -9.52 -8.62
CA ILE A 14 12.27 -9.86 -7.69
C ILE A 14 11.96 -11.24 -7.13
N LEU A 15 12.92 -12.16 -7.17
CA LEU A 15 12.78 -13.48 -6.56
C LEU A 15 13.10 -13.41 -5.07
N GLN A 16 12.43 -14.21 -4.23
CA GLN A 16 12.72 -14.26 -2.79
C GLN A 16 14.20 -14.57 -2.52
N GLN A 17 14.78 -15.50 -3.27
CA GLN A 17 16.18 -15.83 -3.14
C GLN A 17 17.12 -14.64 -3.44
N GLU A 18 16.78 -13.77 -4.39
CA GLU A 18 17.54 -12.55 -4.67
C GLU A 18 17.45 -11.56 -3.51
N ALA A 19 16.24 -11.37 -2.97
CA ALA A 19 16.01 -10.52 -1.81
C ALA A 19 16.78 -11.03 -0.59
N ASP A 20 16.73 -12.33 -0.30
CA ASP A 20 17.44 -12.94 0.83
C ASP A 20 18.95 -12.74 0.75
N GLN A 21 19.55 -12.93 -0.43
CA GLN A 21 20.99 -12.73 -0.63
C GLN A 21 21.44 -11.27 -0.43
N LEU A 22 20.64 -10.31 -0.93
CA LEU A 22 20.92 -8.88 -0.73
C LEU A 22 20.77 -8.47 0.73
N VAL A 23 19.74 -8.99 1.40
CA VAL A 23 19.50 -8.77 2.82
C VAL A 23 20.62 -9.36 3.68
N ASP A 24 21.09 -10.57 3.39
CA ASP A 24 22.20 -11.21 4.09
C ASP A 24 23.50 -10.39 3.93
N THR A 25 23.74 -9.85 2.74
CA THR A 25 24.88 -8.98 2.47
C THR A 25 24.78 -7.67 3.26
N PHE A 26 23.60 -7.02 3.25
CA PHE A 26 23.34 -5.83 4.07
C PHE A 26 23.58 -6.11 5.55
N ASN A 27 22.98 -7.15 6.09
CA ASN A 27 23.09 -7.50 7.51
C ASN A 27 24.50 -7.86 7.94
N SER A 28 25.27 -8.48 7.04
CA SER A 28 26.68 -8.78 7.28
C SER A 28 27.54 -7.50 7.33
N PHE A 29 27.28 -6.55 6.43
CA PHE A 29 28.00 -5.28 6.36
C PHE A 29 27.71 -4.38 7.57
N TYR A 30 26.45 -4.30 7.99
CA TYR A 30 26.00 -3.48 9.12
C TYR A 30 25.96 -4.24 10.46
N ALA A 31 26.62 -5.40 10.56
CA ALA A 31 26.65 -6.18 11.80
C ALA A 31 27.16 -5.33 12.99
N GLY A 32 26.41 -5.33 14.09
CA GLY A 32 26.74 -4.59 15.30
C GLY A 32 26.47 -3.08 15.26
N GLN A 33 25.83 -2.56 14.19
CA GLN A 33 25.50 -1.13 14.07
C GLN A 33 24.04 -0.80 14.43
N GLY A 34 23.29 -1.74 15.01
CA GLY A 34 21.88 -1.53 15.40
C GLY A 34 20.89 -1.48 14.23
N LEU A 35 21.32 -1.94 13.04
CA LEU A 35 20.54 -2.00 11.82
C LEU A 35 20.34 -3.46 11.41
N ARG A 36 19.10 -3.83 11.09
CA ARG A 36 18.78 -5.16 10.57
C ARG A 36 17.72 -5.07 9.50
N LEU A 37 18.03 -5.54 8.28
CA LEU A 37 17.10 -5.64 7.18
C LEU A 37 16.41 -7.02 7.16
N GLN A 38 15.13 -7.06 6.80
CA GLN A 38 14.33 -8.27 6.65
C GLN A 38 13.49 -8.17 5.38
N ALA A 39 13.39 -9.25 4.62
CA ALA A 39 12.58 -9.33 3.40
C ALA A 39 11.55 -10.48 3.51
N PRO A 40 10.46 -10.31 4.28
CA PRO A 40 9.41 -11.34 4.38
C PRO A 40 8.70 -11.59 3.05
N CYS A 41 8.76 -10.65 2.11
CA CYS A 41 8.37 -10.84 0.72
C CYS A 41 9.35 -10.08 -0.20
N PRO A 42 9.48 -10.51 -1.48
CA PRO A 42 10.52 -9.98 -2.37
C PRO A 42 10.46 -8.47 -2.60
N GLN A 43 9.25 -7.91 -2.67
CA GLN A 43 9.05 -6.51 -3.03
C GLN A 43 9.02 -5.56 -1.83
N ARG A 44 8.95 -6.07 -0.59
CA ARG A 44 8.84 -5.24 0.60
C ARG A 44 9.79 -5.70 1.68
N TRP A 45 10.71 -4.82 2.04
CA TRP A 45 11.73 -5.07 3.04
C TRP A 45 11.50 -4.15 4.23
N TYR A 46 11.87 -4.61 5.41
CA TYR A 46 11.71 -3.88 6.66
C TYR A 46 13.07 -3.66 7.30
N LEU A 47 13.38 -2.41 7.60
CA LEU A 47 14.58 -2.04 8.34
C LEU A 47 14.23 -1.90 9.83
N VAL A 48 14.73 -2.80 10.62
CA VAL A 48 14.59 -2.81 12.08
C VAL A 48 15.71 -2.00 12.69
N LEU A 49 15.37 -1.08 13.59
CA LEU A 49 16.28 -0.15 14.25
C LEU A 49 16.15 -0.28 15.76
N GLU A 50 17.23 -0.10 16.50
CA GLU A 50 17.22 -0.05 17.97
C GLU A 50 16.55 1.23 18.49
N GLN A 51 16.67 2.32 17.74
CA GLN A 51 16.12 3.63 18.09
C GLN A 51 15.35 4.21 16.90
N PRO A 52 14.21 4.88 17.11
CA PRO A 52 13.51 5.55 16.03
C PRO A 52 14.35 6.74 15.53
N PRO A 53 14.57 6.86 14.21
CA PRO A 53 15.37 7.96 13.66
C PRO A 53 14.58 9.26 13.64
N GLY A 54 15.27 10.39 13.78
CA GLY A 54 14.72 11.74 13.63
C GLY A 54 14.50 12.12 12.15
N LEU A 55 13.70 11.32 11.42
CA LEU A 55 13.48 11.46 9.98
C LEU A 55 12.02 11.70 9.62
N ALA A 56 11.82 12.58 8.66
CA ALA A 56 10.62 12.63 7.81
C ALA A 56 10.92 11.92 6.49
N THR A 57 10.07 10.98 6.10
CA THR A 57 10.23 10.18 4.88
C THR A 57 9.01 10.32 3.97
N THR A 58 9.21 10.18 2.68
CA THR A 58 8.14 10.29 1.67
C THR A 58 7.63 8.90 1.31
N PRO A 59 6.32 8.61 1.45
CA PRO A 59 5.75 7.34 1.04
C PRO A 59 6.00 7.06 -0.43
N LEU A 60 6.27 5.80 -0.78
CA LEU A 60 6.58 5.36 -2.15
C LEU A 60 5.51 5.81 -3.16
N LEU A 61 4.23 5.68 -2.80
CA LEU A 61 3.10 6.09 -3.64
C LEU A 61 3.07 7.59 -3.98
N SER A 62 3.77 8.42 -3.19
CA SER A 62 3.83 9.87 -3.40
C SER A 62 4.98 10.31 -4.31
N VAL A 63 5.88 9.38 -4.68
CA VAL A 63 7.13 9.70 -5.42
C VAL A 63 6.96 9.51 -6.94
N GLY A 64 5.90 8.88 -7.39
CA GLY A 64 5.69 8.53 -8.80
C GLY A 64 5.85 9.72 -9.75
N GLY A 65 6.84 9.64 -10.65
CA GLY A 65 7.07 10.62 -11.72
C GLY A 65 7.75 11.93 -11.30
N GLN A 66 8.12 12.10 -10.03
CA GLN A 66 8.80 13.29 -9.53
C GLN A 66 10.33 13.12 -9.53
N ASP A 67 11.04 14.26 -9.41
CA ASP A 67 12.46 14.27 -9.07
C ASP A 67 12.62 13.75 -7.64
N ILE A 68 13.34 12.65 -7.47
CA ILE A 68 13.46 11.98 -6.16
C ILE A 68 14.33 12.74 -5.17
N ASP A 69 15.16 13.69 -5.61
CA ASP A 69 16.03 14.47 -4.73
C ASP A 69 15.23 15.24 -3.67
N ALA A 70 14.06 15.78 -4.06
CA ALA A 70 13.16 16.47 -3.13
C ALA A 70 12.41 15.53 -2.16
N CYS A 71 12.40 14.23 -2.46
CA CYS A 71 11.67 13.20 -1.72
C CYS A 71 12.57 12.35 -0.80
N LEU A 72 13.89 12.59 -0.82
CA LEU A 72 14.82 11.91 0.05
C LEU A 72 14.53 12.20 1.53
N PRO A 73 14.92 11.30 2.46
CA PRO A 73 14.72 11.50 3.90
C PRO A 73 15.24 12.84 4.38
N GLN A 74 14.43 13.55 5.20
CA GLN A 74 14.74 14.85 5.76
C GLN A 74 14.67 14.78 7.29
N GLY A 75 15.38 15.69 7.98
CA GLY A 75 15.39 15.75 9.45
C GLY A 75 16.80 15.83 10.02
N GLY A 76 16.91 15.69 11.35
CA GLY A 76 18.19 15.82 12.06
C GLY A 76 19.22 14.77 11.64
N ASP A 77 18.76 13.57 11.34
CA ASP A 77 19.62 12.43 11.00
C ASP A 77 19.76 12.22 9.47
N ALA A 78 19.22 13.13 8.65
CA ALA A 78 19.15 12.96 7.19
C ALA A 78 20.53 12.66 6.55
N ALA A 79 21.60 13.30 7.00
CA ALA A 79 22.94 13.11 6.45
C ALA A 79 23.46 11.66 6.62
N ASP A 80 23.21 11.04 7.77
CA ASP A 80 23.60 9.66 8.04
C ASP A 80 22.79 8.68 7.17
N TRP A 81 21.52 8.98 6.98
CA TRP A 81 20.65 8.15 6.14
C TRP A 81 20.94 8.30 4.64
N HIS A 82 21.29 9.49 4.16
CA HIS A 82 21.78 9.66 2.79
C HIS A 82 23.08 8.90 2.55
N ARG A 83 23.99 8.89 3.55
CA ARG A 83 25.21 8.09 3.50
C ARG A 83 24.87 6.60 3.43
N LEU A 84 23.96 6.09 4.28
CA LEU A 84 23.51 4.70 4.25
C LEU A 84 22.96 4.33 2.87
N LEU A 85 22.10 5.16 2.27
CA LEU A 85 21.55 4.89 0.94
C LEU A 85 22.65 4.79 -0.14
N ASN A 86 23.66 5.67 -0.06
CA ASN A 86 24.80 5.60 -0.98
C ASN A 86 25.66 4.35 -0.75
N GLU A 87 25.91 3.99 0.50
CA GLU A 87 26.65 2.76 0.87
C GLU A 87 25.91 1.51 0.38
N VAL A 88 24.59 1.45 0.55
CA VAL A 88 23.76 0.36 0.03
C VAL A 88 23.83 0.29 -1.49
N GLN A 89 23.78 1.43 -2.18
CA GLN A 89 23.91 1.47 -3.62
C GLN A 89 25.27 0.89 -4.09
N MET A 90 26.34 1.25 -3.41
CA MET A 90 27.68 0.68 -3.70
C MET A 90 27.73 -0.82 -3.38
N LEU A 91 27.16 -1.22 -2.24
CA LEU A 91 27.14 -2.61 -1.79
C LEU A 91 26.38 -3.53 -2.75
N PHE A 92 25.30 -3.04 -3.34
CA PHE A 92 24.48 -3.82 -4.25
C PHE A 92 24.98 -3.77 -5.69
N HIS A 93 25.75 -2.74 -6.08
CA HIS A 93 26.17 -2.52 -7.46
C HIS A 93 26.90 -3.72 -8.07
N GLU A 94 27.89 -4.27 -7.38
CA GLU A 94 28.69 -5.42 -7.84
C GLU A 94 28.22 -6.75 -7.25
N HIS A 95 27.06 -6.78 -6.60
CA HIS A 95 26.56 -7.99 -5.98
C HIS A 95 26.21 -9.05 -7.04
N ALA A 96 26.50 -10.34 -6.71
CA ALA A 96 26.28 -11.47 -7.63
C ALA A 96 24.85 -11.56 -8.17
N VAL A 97 23.84 -11.17 -7.37
CA VAL A 97 22.45 -11.07 -7.81
C VAL A 97 22.34 -10.11 -8.99
N ASN A 98 22.89 -8.90 -8.89
CA ASN A 98 22.79 -7.90 -9.95
C ASN A 98 23.60 -8.26 -11.20
N VAL A 99 24.74 -8.94 -11.03
CA VAL A 99 25.49 -9.51 -12.17
C VAL A 99 24.65 -10.54 -12.92
N GLN A 100 23.92 -11.42 -12.20
CA GLN A 100 23.04 -12.40 -12.83
C GLN A 100 21.82 -11.75 -13.47
N ARG A 101 21.24 -10.70 -12.86
CA ARG A 101 20.12 -9.94 -13.42
C ARG A 101 20.52 -9.25 -14.71
N ASP A 102 21.70 -8.64 -14.77
CA ASP A 102 22.23 -8.01 -15.99
C ASP A 102 22.38 -9.03 -17.13
N GLN A 103 22.89 -10.23 -16.83
CA GLN A 103 23.00 -11.33 -17.82
C GLN A 103 21.65 -11.80 -18.36
N ARG A 104 20.56 -11.64 -17.59
CA ARG A 104 19.19 -11.94 -18.00
C ARG A 104 18.47 -10.76 -18.65
N GLY A 105 19.11 -9.58 -18.72
CA GLY A 105 18.49 -8.33 -19.20
C GLY A 105 17.46 -7.77 -18.24
N GLU A 106 17.54 -8.10 -16.94
CA GLU A 106 16.64 -7.62 -15.90
C GLU A 106 17.22 -6.38 -15.20
N PRO A 107 16.37 -5.44 -14.74
CA PRO A 107 16.84 -4.27 -14.00
C PRO A 107 17.57 -4.67 -12.72
N ALA A 108 18.68 -4.01 -12.40
CA ALA A 108 19.41 -4.20 -11.15
C ALA A 108 18.59 -3.71 -9.95
N ILE A 109 18.71 -4.41 -8.81
CA ILE A 109 18.22 -3.96 -7.51
C ILE A 109 19.34 -3.12 -6.87
N ASN A 110 19.31 -1.82 -7.08
CA ASN A 110 20.46 -0.96 -6.80
C ASN A 110 20.31 -0.04 -5.59
N SER A 111 19.14 0.05 -4.97
CA SER A 111 18.91 0.93 -3.84
C SER A 111 17.73 0.50 -2.98
N LEU A 112 17.54 1.19 -1.87
CA LEU A 112 16.38 1.08 -0.99
C LEU A 112 15.60 2.40 -1.02
N TRP A 113 14.27 2.33 -0.90
CA TRP A 113 13.45 3.49 -0.64
C TRP A 113 12.90 3.43 0.78
N LEU A 114 13.36 4.35 1.64
CA LEU A 114 13.02 4.37 3.06
C LEU A 114 11.73 5.18 3.28
N TRP A 115 10.74 4.56 3.91
CA TRP A 115 9.49 5.22 4.25
C TRP A 115 8.74 4.50 5.39
N GLY A 116 7.77 5.17 6.00
CA GLY A 116 6.88 4.56 6.99
C GLY A 116 7.56 4.26 8.32
N GLY A 117 8.60 5.01 8.68
CA GLY A 117 9.28 4.85 9.97
C GLY A 117 8.34 5.13 11.14
N GLY A 118 8.51 4.38 12.23
CA GLY A 118 7.74 4.53 13.45
C GLY A 118 7.99 3.40 14.43
N VAL A 119 7.31 3.46 15.56
CA VAL A 119 7.33 2.40 16.59
C VAL A 119 6.05 1.59 16.46
N SER A 120 6.19 0.25 16.44
CA SER A 120 5.02 -0.63 16.42
C SER A 120 4.20 -0.42 17.69
N PRO A 121 2.88 -0.19 17.60
CA PRO A 121 2.02 -0.15 18.79
C PRO A 121 1.89 -1.54 19.40
N ASP A 122 1.77 -1.60 20.74
CA ASP A 122 1.60 -2.87 21.47
C ASP A 122 0.22 -3.49 21.22
N ALA A 123 -0.81 -2.66 21.06
CA ALA A 123 -2.18 -3.07 20.76
C ALA A 123 -2.96 -1.94 20.10
N LEU A 124 -3.98 -2.31 19.34
CA LEU A 124 -4.90 -1.36 18.71
C LEU A 124 -6.34 -1.69 19.12
N ALA A 125 -7.05 -0.69 19.62
CA ALA A 125 -8.50 -0.79 19.80
C ALA A 125 -9.20 -0.45 18.46
N SER A 126 -10.24 -1.20 18.11
CA SER A 126 -11.00 -0.99 16.88
C SER A 126 -12.46 -1.37 17.05
N ASP A 127 -13.36 -0.61 16.44
CA ASP A 127 -14.79 -0.93 16.33
C ASP A 127 -15.08 -1.91 15.17
N VAL A 128 -14.06 -2.25 14.37
CA VAL A 128 -14.16 -3.20 13.26
C VAL A 128 -14.28 -4.62 13.84
N SER A 129 -15.31 -5.34 13.43
CA SER A 129 -15.57 -6.71 13.88
C SER A 129 -14.80 -7.76 13.06
N ARG A 130 -14.48 -7.44 11.81
CA ARG A 130 -13.70 -8.30 10.90
C ARG A 130 -13.13 -7.49 9.75
N ILE A 131 -12.05 -7.99 9.16
CA ILE A 131 -11.40 -7.38 8.00
C ILE A 131 -11.30 -8.37 6.84
N VAL A 132 -11.54 -7.86 5.64
CA VAL A 132 -11.36 -8.55 4.36
C VAL A 132 -10.22 -7.87 3.63
N THR A 133 -9.08 -8.52 3.54
CA THR A 133 -7.88 -7.92 2.93
C THR A 133 -6.81 -8.97 2.69
N ASP A 134 -6.01 -8.76 1.66
CA ASP A 134 -4.70 -9.39 1.44
C ASP A 134 -3.55 -8.36 1.55
N HIS A 135 -3.88 -7.08 1.74
CA HIS A 135 -2.91 -6.02 1.91
C HIS A 135 -2.18 -6.14 3.26
N GLU A 136 -0.85 -6.17 3.27
CA GLU A 136 -0.02 -6.51 4.44
C GLU A 136 -0.24 -5.57 5.63
N LEU A 137 -0.45 -4.27 5.38
CA LEU A 137 -0.79 -3.32 6.46
C LEU A 137 -2.11 -3.71 7.12
N GLY A 138 -3.12 -4.08 6.33
CA GLY A 138 -4.40 -4.55 6.83
C GLY A 138 -4.26 -5.82 7.65
N LEU A 139 -3.43 -6.77 7.19
CA LEU A 139 -3.11 -8.01 7.91
C LEU A 139 -2.42 -7.72 9.25
N GLY A 140 -1.42 -6.83 9.27
CA GLY A 140 -0.72 -6.42 10.48
C GLY A 140 -1.64 -5.73 11.48
N LEU A 141 -2.50 -4.81 11.02
CA LEU A 141 -3.48 -4.13 11.87
C LEU A 141 -4.52 -5.09 12.44
N ALA A 142 -4.99 -6.06 11.66
CA ALA A 142 -5.90 -7.11 12.11
C ALA A 142 -5.27 -7.95 13.24
N GLN A 143 -4.02 -8.36 13.06
CA GLN A 143 -3.28 -9.12 14.06
C GLN A 143 -3.08 -8.33 15.35
N LEU A 144 -2.68 -7.06 15.28
CA LEU A 144 -2.49 -6.19 16.45
C LEU A 144 -3.79 -5.91 17.20
N SER A 145 -4.92 -5.88 16.49
CA SER A 145 -6.25 -5.62 17.06
C SER A 145 -6.97 -6.90 17.51
N GLY A 146 -6.44 -8.09 17.20
CA GLY A 146 -7.11 -9.36 17.45
C GLY A 146 -8.40 -9.56 16.61
N ILE A 147 -8.51 -8.87 15.47
CA ILE A 147 -9.69 -8.88 14.61
C ILE A 147 -9.59 -10.06 13.62
N PRO A 148 -10.65 -10.88 13.47
CA PRO A 148 -10.67 -11.97 12.50
C PRO A 148 -10.54 -11.45 11.07
N ARG A 149 -9.65 -12.10 10.31
CA ARG A 149 -9.45 -11.89 8.89
C ARG A 149 -10.32 -12.85 8.09
N LEU A 150 -10.90 -12.35 7.00
CA LEU A 150 -11.49 -13.14 5.93
C LEU A 150 -10.66 -12.99 4.65
N ASP A 151 -10.62 -14.04 3.84
CA ASP A 151 -10.00 -13.97 2.51
C ASP A 151 -10.77 -13.02 1.60
N VAL A 152 -10.07 -12.40 0.66
CA VAL A 152 -10.69 -11.47 -0.29
C VAL A 152 -11.52 -12.27 -1.29
N PRO A 153 -12.86 -12.12 -1.29
CA PRO A 153 -13.72 -12.81 -2.23
C PRO A 153 -13.67 -12.13 -3.61
N THR A 154 -14.12 -12.82 -4.63
CA THR A 154 -14.22 -12.26 -5.99
C THR A 154 -15.27 -11.16 -6.10
N GLY A 155 -16.24 -11.13 -5.19
CA GLY A 155 -17.27 -10.10 -5.13
C GLY A 155 -18.12 -10.19 -3.86
N ILE A 156 -19.06 -9.26 -3.76
CA ILE A 156 -19.89 -9.08 -2.57
C ILE A 156 -20.83 -10.27 -2.31
N ASP A 157 -21.25 -10.99 -3.33
CA ASP A 157 -22.18 -12.12 -3.20
C ASP A 157 -21.54 -13.30 -2.42
N GLU A 158 -20.23 -13.46 -2.51
CA GLU A 158 -19.48 -14.41 -1.70
C GLU A 158 -19.26 -13.90 -0.27
N LEU A 159 -19.17 -12.58 -0.08
CA LEU A 159 -18.93 -11.96 1.21
C LEU A 159 -20.18 -11.88 2.08
N LEU A 160 -21.33 -11.51 1.52
CA LEU A 160 -22.57 -11.27 2.28
C LEU A 160 -22.97 -12.42 3.21
N PRO A 161 -22.85 -13.70 2.83
CA PRO A 161 -23.16 -14.81 3.72
C PRO A 161 -22.19 -14.96 4.91
N LEU A 162 -20.97 -14.40 4.78
CA LEU A 162 -19.90 -14.52 5.78
C LEU A 162 -19.91 -13.35 6.78
N VAL A 163 -20.58 -12.25 6.44
CA VAL A 163 -20.67 -11.07 7.28
C VAL A 163 -22.01 -11.09 8.02
N ALA A 164 -21.93 -11.42 9.31
CA ALA A 164 -23.05 -11.32 10.24
C ALA A 164 -23.11 -9.89 10.81
N ASP A 165 -23.44 -9.75 12.07
CA ASP A 165 -23.49 -8.48 12.78
C ASP A 165 -22.12 -7.79 12.88
N GLY A 166 -22.14 -6.47 13.00
CA GLY A 166 -20.97 -5.64 13.23
C GLY A 166 -20.44 -4.95 11.99
N LEU A 167 -19.29 -4.29 12.13
CA LEU A 167 -18.62 -3.55 11.08
C LEU A 167 -17.58 -4.44 10.38
N THR A 168 -17.74 -4.64 9.09
CA THR A 168 -16.74 -5.31 8.24
C THR A 168 -15.98 -4.27 7.44
N LEU A 169 -14.66 -4.24 7.59
CA LEU A 169 -13.76 -3.43 6.78
C LEU A 169 -13.28 -4.26 5.57
N VAL A 170 -13.54 -3.77 4.37
CA VAL A 170 -13.00 -4.34 3.13
C VAL A 170 -11.94 -3.37 2.60
N VAL A 171 -10.71 -3.85 2.42
CA VAL A 171 -9.64 -3.10 1.76
C VAL A 171 -9.52 -3.63 0.35
N ASN A 172 -9.76 -2.76 -0.62
CA ASN A 172 -9.66 -3.09 -2.04
C ASN A 172 -8.67 -2.14 -2.71
N ASP A 173 -7.62 -2.67 -3.28
CA ASP A 173 -6.54 -1.93 -3.93
C ASP A 173 -6.45 -2.14 -5.45
N THR A 174 -7.49 -2.71 -6.05
CA THR A 174 -7.58 -2.99 -7.50
C THR A 174 -7.14 -1.82 -8.38
N LEU A 175 -7.46 -0.58 -7.97
CA LEU A 175 -7.10 0.63 -8.73
C LEU A 175 -5.74 1.22 -8.36
N ALA A 176 -5.09 0.75 -7.29
CA ALA A 176 -3.91 1.41 -6.73
C ALA A 176 -2.74 1.41 -7.71
N ALA A 177 -2.37 0.27 -8.26
CA ALA A 177 -1.26 0.14 -9.21
C ALA A 177 -1.51 0.94 -10.50
N ALA A 178 -2.70 0.82 -11.08
CA ALA A 178 -3.06 1.56 -12.29
C ALA A 178 -3.01 3.09 -12.07
N THR A 179 -3.45 3.55 -10.89
CA THR A 179 -3.36 4.97 -10.50
C THR A 179 -1.91 5.42 -10.34
N GLN A 180 -1.08 4.61 -9.69
CA GLN A 180 0.33 4.92 -9.43
C GLN A 180 1.13 5.08 -10.73
N TYR A 181 0.89 4.22 -11.71
CA TYR A 181 1.64 4.24 -12.98
C TYR A 181 0.95 5.05 -14.09
N GLY A 182 -0.19 5.66 -13.82
CA GLY A 182 -0.95 6.43 -14.81
C GLY A 182 -1.52 5.59 -15.96
N ASP A 183 -1.75 4.30 -15.72
CA ASP A 183 -2.34 3.36 -16.69
C ASP A 183 -3.86 3.52 -16.70
N VAL A 184 -4.33 4.40 -17.60
CA VAL A 184 -5.74 4.76 -17.71
C VAL A 184 -6.60 3.59 -18.18
N ASP A 185 -6.10 2.75 -19.09
CA ASP A 185 -6.85 1.63 -19.63
C ASP A 185 -7.10 0.57 -18.56
N ARG A 186 -6.04 0.19 -17.84
CA ARG A 186 -6.13 -0.73 -16.71
C ARG A 186 -6.98 -0.17 -15.55
N TRP A 187 -6.91 1.15 -15.33
CA TRP A 187 -7.74 1.82 -14.34
C TRP A 187 -9.24 1.74 -14.68
N LEU A 188 -9.60 1.97 -15.96
CA LEU A 188 -10.99 1.85 -16.44
C LEU A 188 -11.50 0.41 -16.39
N GLU A 189 -10.65 -0.56 -16.69
CA GLU A 189 -10.99 -1.99 -16.56
C GLU A 189 -11.27 -2.36 -15.12
N GLY A 190 -10.37 -2.05 -14.20
CA GLY A 190 -10.56 -2.29 -12.77
C GLY A 190 -11.77 -1.57 -12.18
N LEU A 191 -12.11 -0.37 -12.68
CA LEU A 191 -13.32 0.33 -12.27
C LEU A 191 -14.61 -0.41 -12.72
N ARG A 192 -14.62 -1.01 -13.92
CA ARG A 192 -15.75 -1.84 -14.39
C ARG A 192 -15.89 -3.11 -13.54
N GLU A 193 -14.78 -3.77 -13.23
CA GLU A 193 -14.77 -4.93 -12.34
C GLU A 193 -15.34 -4.59 -10.96
N LEU A 194 -14.93 -3.46 -10.37
CA LEU A 194 -15.45 -2.98 -9.10
C LEU A 194 -16.95 -2.66 -9.17
N GLU A 195 -17.42 -2.05 -10.26
CA GLU A 195 -18.83 -1.74 -10.45
C GLU A 195 -19.67 -3.01 -10.53
N GLU A 196 -19.23 -4.01 -11.29
CA GLU A 196 -19.95 -5.26 -11.52
C GLU A 196 -19.92 -6.18 -10.31
N ALA A 197 -18.76 -6.40 -9.72
CA ALA A 197 -18.58 -7.36 -8.64
C ALA A 197 -18.93 -6.81 -7.25
N TRP A 198 -18.85 -5.47 -7.06
CA TRP A 198 -18.97 -4.85 -5.75
C TRP A 198 -20.08 -3.79 -5.68
N PHE A 199 -19.98 -2.70 -6.45
CA PHE A 199 -20.83 -1.53 -6.21
C PHE A 199 -22.30 -1.78 -6.58
N THR A 200 -22.57 -2.38 -7.72
CA THR A 200 -23.93 -2.72 -8.14
C THR A 200 -24.59 -3.74 -7.20
N PRO A 201 -23.96 -4.85 -6.83
CA PRO A 201 -24.50 -5.80 -5.84
C PRO A 201 -24.64 -5.20 -4.42
N LEU A 202 -23.68 -4.38 -3.96
CA LEU A 202 -23.78 -3.67 -2.67
C LEU A 202 -24.99 -2.74 -2.62
N LEU A 203 -25.22 -1.98 -3.69
CA LEU A 203 -26.41 -1.14 -3.81
C LEU A 203 -27.71 -1.98 -3.76
N GLY A 204 -27.71 -3.13 -4.40
CA GLY A 204 -28.79 -4.12 -4.32
C GLY A 204 -29.03 -4.62 -2.90
N ALA A 205 -27.98 -4.98 -2.19
CA ALA A 205 -28.03 -5.46 -0.80
C ALA A 205 -28.59 -4.39 0.17
N ILE A 206 -28.20 -3.12 0.02
CA ILE A 206 -28.79 -2.01 0.79
C ILE A 206 -30.29 -1.83 0.47
N LYS A 207 -30.69 -1.86 -0.81
CA LYS A 207 -32.11 -1.76 -1.23
C LYS A 207 -32.95 -2.88 -0.63
N GLN A 208 -32.43 -4.10 -0.60
CA GLN A 208 -33.08 -5.29 -0.06
C GLN A 208 -33.07 -5.32 1.49
N GLY A 209 -32.29 -4.44 2.15
CA GLY A 209 -32.16 -4.43 3.62
C GLY A 209 -31.27 -5.56 4.15
N LYS A 210 -30.44 -6.16 3.31
CA LYS A 210 -29.39 -7.12 3.72
C LYS A 210 -28.19 -6.43 4.39
N LEU A 211 -27.98 -5.15 4.07
CA LEU A 211 -27.02 -4.27 4.68
C LEU A 211 -27.71 -3.02 5.19
N ASP A 212 -27.45 -2.62 6.41
CA ASP A 212 -28.00 -1.40 7.01
C ASP A 212 -27.29 -0.15 6.49
N ARG A 213 -25.98 -0.26 6.31
CA ARG A 213 -25.10 0.87 5.99
C ARG A 213 -23.91 0.41 5.16
N LEU A 214 -23.55 1.21 4.18
CA LEU A 214 -22.31 1.13 3.44
C LEU A 214 -21.56 2.47 3.59
N GLU A 215 -20.28 2.39 3.89
CA GLU A 215 -19.35 3.53 3.85
C GLU A 215 -18.27 3.22 2.83
N ILE A 216 -17.99 4.17 1.95
CA ILE A 216 -16.89 4.08 0.97
C ILE A 216 -15.94 5.22 1.28
N ASP A 217 -14.69 4.89 1.52
CA ASP A 217 -13.58 5.82 1.71
C ASP A 217 -12.57 5.64 0.57
N PRO A 218 -12.55 6.52 -0.43
CA PRO A 218 -11.58 6.45 -1.52
C PRO A 218 -10.20 7.04 -1.12
N CYS A 219 -9.93 7.18 0.17
CA CYS A 219 -8.65 7.62 0.74
C CYS A 219 -8.18 9.03 0.30
N HIS A 220 -9.11 9.90 -0.11
CA HIS A 220 -8.82 11.30 -0.49
C HIS A 220 -9.47 12.34 0.45
N GLY A 221 -9.86 11.91 1.67
CA GLY A 221 -10.43 12.80 2.70
C GLY A 221 -11.94 13.00 2.62
N THR A 222 -12.64 12.36 1.70
CA THR A 222 -14.12 12.38 1.62
C THR A 222 -14.66 10.97 1.76
N ARG A 223 -15.60 10.76 2.71
CA ARG A 223 -16.30 9.49 2.89
C ARG A 223 -17.72 9.58 2.35
N PHE A 224 -18.13 8.54 1.65
CA PHE A 224 -19.50 8.40 1.16
C PHE A 224 -20.25 7.42 2.06
N ARG A 225 -21.40 7.85 2.59
CA ARG A 225 -22.26 7.01 3.43
C ARG A 225 -23.61 6.77 2.76
N LEU A 226 -23.96 5.52 2.58
CA LEU A 226 -25.19 5.06 1.99
C LEU A 226 -26.00 4.24 2.99
N THR A 227 -27.29 4.50 3.07
CA THR A 227 -28.26 3.73 3.87
C THR A 227 -29.55 3.58 3.07
N ARG A 228 -30.36 2.57 3.42
CA ARG A 228 -31.67 2.35 2.75
C ARG A 228 -32.54 3.62 2.75
N ARG A 229 -32.59 4.36 3.86
CA ARG A 229 -33.34 5.61 3.95
C ARG A 229 -32.85 6.69 2.96
N ARG A 230 -31.56 6.79 2.75
CA ARG A 230 -30.99 7.77 1.79
C ARG A 230 -31.32 7.42 0.34
N LEU A 231 -31.47 6.15 -0.01
CA LEU A 231 -31.88 5.72 -1.34
C LEU A 231 -33.33 6.07 -1.66
N GLN A 232 -34.18 6.34 -0.67
CA GLN A 232 -35.56 6.73 -0.87
C GLN A 232 -35.72 8.20 -1.23
N TYR A 233 -34.68 9.01 -1.17
CA TYR A 233 -34.71 10.43 -1.55
C TYR A 233 -34.58 10.62 -3.06
N PHE A 234 -35.51 10.03 -3.84
CA PHE A 234 -35.56 10.10 -5.31
C PHE A 234 -35.68 11.52 -5.88
N TRP A 235 -36.06 12.52 -5.07
CA TRP A 235 -36.13 13.93 -5.45
C TRP A 235 -34.79 14.67 -5.40
N LYS A 236 -33.73 14.07 -4.86
CA LYS A 236 -32.40 14.64 -4.94
C LYS A 236 -31.86 14.39 -6.34
N ARG A 237 -31.69 15.48 -7.10
CA ARG A 237 -31.08 15.42 -8.43
C ARG A 237 -29.67 14.85 -8.33
N ASP A 238 -29.33 13.97 -9.26
CA ASP A 238 -27.96 13.54 -9.47
C ASP A 238 -27.08 14.78 -9.72
N ARG A 239 -26.03 14.91 -8.96
CA ARG A 239 -25.03 15.95 -9.19
C ARG A 239 -23.94 15.33 -10.04
N ALA A 240 -23.49 16.06 -11.06
CA ALA A 240 -22.31 15.65 -11.81
C ALA A 240 -21.15 15.40 -10.85
N PHE A 241 -20.37 14.38 -11.11
CA PHE A 241 -19.23 13.95 -10.27
C PHE A 241 -18.31 15.14 -9.91
N GLU A 242 -18.05 16.02 -10.87
CA GLU A 242 -17.23 17.23 -10.69
C GLU A 242 -17.78 18.21 -9.64
N ALA A 243 -19.09 18.28 -9.44
CA ALA A 243 -19.71 19.16 -8.47
C ALA A 243 -19.60 18.65 -7.01
N GLY A 244 -19.27 17.36 -6.81
CA GLY A 244 -19.09 16.72 -5.51
C GLY A 244 -17.65 16.70 -5.04
N CYS A 245 -16.69 16.73 -5.95
CA CYS A 245 -15.26 16.66 -5.67
C CYS A 245 -14.67 18.07 -5.48
N LYS A 246 -14.89 18.68 -4.32
CA LYS A 246 -14.08 19.82 -3.90
C LYS A 246 -12.74 19.27 -3.42
N ILE A 247 -11.76 19.22 -4.31
CA ILE A 247 -10.36 19.08 -3.93
C ILE A 247 -10.02 20.31 -3.07
N ARG A 248 -9.93 20.12 -1.76
CA ARG A 248 -9.31 21.14 -0.90
C ARG A 248 -7.82 21.10 -1.22
N ARG A 249 -7.37 22.15 -1.92
CA ARG A 249 -5.95 22.47 -2.05
C ARG A 249 -5.38 22.87 -0.70
#